data_a47943397e7138a3e54c7759f9c7f0ac
#
_entry.id   a47943397e7138a3e54c7759f9c7f0ac
#
_cell.length_a   1.000
_cell.length_b   1.000
_cell.length_c   1.000
_cell.angle_alpha   90.00
_cell.angle_beta   90.00
_cell.angle_gamma   90.00
#
_symmetry.space_group_name_H-M   'P 1'
#
loop_
_entity.id
_entity.type
_entity.pdbx_description
1 polymer ?
#
loop_
_entity_poly.entity_id
_entity_poly.type
_entity_poly.pdbx_seq_one_letter_code
_entity_poly.pdbx_strand_id
1 'polypeptide(L)'
;MITFDEKKYSQITEKEIKDALQFSTEQVIRDLPEFTDQFQNAYSENGFYQPIPNNYWTCGFWTGEIWLAYEYSQDERLKKAGEVQVKSFLDRIDKKIEVDHHDMGFLYSPSCVAAYKLTGSKEGREAAIKAADQLITRYHPVGEFIQAWGPMDAPENYRLIIDCLLNLPLLYWASDETGDPKYRDIAEKHIHTAVANVIREDYSTWHTFFFDMKTGAPDHGATCQGYRDGSAWARGQAWGVYGMALAYRYTGRKEYIDLFRHVTEYFLAHLPKDLVPYWDLEFTDGDDQPRDSSSASIAACGMLEMAKYLEPEEAEHYITLAKQIMRSVYVGYAVKDPKESNGLVLHSTYSNHSPYNTCNHYGVDECNSWGDYFYMEALTRLLKDWREYW
;
A
#
# COMPACT_ATOMS: atom_id res chain seq x y z
N MET A 1 20.04 -2.64 15.42
CA MET A 1 19.54 -3.00 14.07
C MET A 1 19.45 -4.52 13.95
N ILE A 2 18.29 -5.01 13.58
CA ILE A 2 18.02 -6.44 13.39
C ILE A 2 18.68 -6.89 12.08
N THR A 3 19.30 -8.07 12.09
CA THR A 3 19.88 -8.73 10.92
C THR A 3 19.39 -10.16 10.84
N PHE A 4 19.18 -10.68 9.66
CA PHE A 4 18.88 -12.10 9.45
C PHE A 4 20.14 -12.85 9.01
N ASP A 5 20.34 -14.06 9.52
CA ASP A 5 21.49 -14.90 9.20
C ASP A 5 21.50 -15.23 7.69
N GLU A 6 22.49 -14.72 6.95
CA GLU A 6 22.63 -14.93 5.50
C GLU A 6 22.80 -16.40 5.08
N LYS A 7 23.28 -17.25 5.98
CA LYS A 7 23.36 -18.71 5.72
C LYS A 7 21.98 -19.35 5.72
N LYS A 8 21.02 -18.76 6.45
CA LYS A 8 19.65 -19.23 6.53
C LYS A 8 18.73 -18.49 5.57
N TYR A 9 18.92 -17.19 5.40
CA TYR A 9 18.07 -16.30 4.62
C TYR A 9 18.88 -15.67 3.47
N SER A 10 18.96 -16.37 2.35
CA SER A 10 19.61 -15.81 1.17
C SER A 10 18.78 -14.70 0.52
N GLN A 11 19.46 -13.77 -0.10
CA GLN A 11 18.84 -12.68 -0.83
C GLN A 11 18.26 -13.18 -2.17
N ILE A 12 17.17 -12.53 -2.63
CA ILE A 12 16.64 -12.77 -3.99
C ILE A 12 17.68 -12.34 -5.03
N THR A 13 17.90 -13.20 -6.00
CA THR A 13 18.87 -12.95 -7.07
C THR A 13 18.26 -12.13 -8.20
N GLU A 14 19.08 -11.45 -8.99
CA GLU A 14 18.61 -10.72 -10.18
C GLU A 14 17.86 -11.63 -11.16
N LYS A 15 18.30 -12.88 -11.29
CA LYS A 15 17.59 -13.87 -12.11
C LYS A 15 16.20 -14.16 -11.56
N GLU A 16 16.07 -14.42 -10.25
CA GLU A 16 14.77 -14.67 -9.62
C GLU A 16 13.85 -13.45 -9.73
N ILE A 17 14.38 -12.22 -9.63
CA ILE A 17 13.63 -10.98 -9.83
C ILE A 17 13.08 -10.90 -11.27
N LYS A 18 13.92 -11.17 -12.26
CA LYS A 18 13.50 -11.17 -13.67
C LYS A 18 12.48 -12.25 -13.98
N ASP A 19 12.69 -13.47 -13.46
CA ASP A 19 11.75 -14.58 -13.61
C ASP A 19 10.39 -14.23 -12.99
N ALA A 20 10.38 -13.61 -11.81
CA ALA A 20 9.17 -13.17 -11.12
C ALA A 20 8.43 -12.06 -11.88
N LEU A 21 9.12 -11.03 -12.36
CA LEU A 21 8.51 -9.95 -13.14
C LEU A 21 8.02 -10.44 -14.51
N GLN A 22 8.73 -11.36 -15.14
CA GLN A 22 8.28 -11.98 -16.39
C GLN A 22 6.98 -12.76 -16.17
N PHE A 23 6.93 -13.62 -15.14
CA PHE A 23 5.71 -14.36 -14.79
C PHE A 23 4.55 -13.41 -14.48
N SER A 24 4.78 -12.38 -13.63
CA SER A 24 3.76 -11.40 -13.27
C SER A 24 3.23 -10.66 -14.50
N THR A 25 4.12 -10.22 -15.39
CA THR A 25 3.74 -9.56 -16.64
C THR A 25 2.91 -10.45 -17.54
N GLU A 26 3.30 -11.73 -17.68
CA GLU A 26 2.53 -12.70 -18.47
C GLU A 26 1.17 -13.00 -17.84
N GLN A 27 1.08 -13.02 -16.50
CA GLN A 27 -0.18 -13.18 -15.79
C GLN A 27 -1.10 -11.99 -16.03
N VAL A 28 -0.62 -10.76 -15.85
CA VAL A 28 -1.40 -9.55 -16.16
C VAL A 28 -1.90 -9.56 -17.59
N ILE A 29 -1.07 -9.98 -18.57
CA ILE A 29 -1.49 -10.07 -19.97
C ILE A 29 -2.58 -11.14 -20.18
N ARG A 30 -2.51 -12.29 -19.49
CA ARG A 30 -3.55 -13.33 -19.54
C ARG A 30 -4.89 -12.84 -19.02
N ASP A 31 -4.86 -11.96 -18.03
CA ASP A 31 -6.04 -11.44 -17.35
C ASP A 31 -6.69 -10.25 -18.08
N LEU A 32 -6.00 -9.59 -19.01
CA LEU A 32 -6.55 -8.46 -19.77
C LEU A 32 -7.89 -8.72 -20.46
N PRO A 33 -8.17 -9.91 -21.04
CA PRO A 33 -9.47 -10.16 -21.66
C PRO A 33 -10.66 -10.01 -20.73
N GLU A 34 -10.48 -10.28 -19.45
CA GLU A 34 -11.52 -10.16 -18.42
C GLU A 34 -11.48 -8.78 -17.72
N PHE A 35 -10.27 -8.28 -17.44
CA PHE A 35 -10.08 -7.12 -16.56
C PHE A 35 -9.65 -5.82 -17.28
N THR A 36 -9.83 -5.68 -18.60
CA THR A 36 -9.61 -4.40 -19.29
C THR A 36 -10.76 -3.42 -19.02
N ASP A 37 -12.01 -3.85 -19.15
CA ASP A 37 -13.22 -3.05 -18.89
C ASP A 37 -13.77 -3.25 -17.47
N GLN A 38 -13.26 -4.24 -16.74
CA GLN A 38 -13.57 -4.53 -15.35
C GLN A 38 -12.29 -4.43 -14.51
N PHE A 39 -12.44 -4.56 -13.19
CA PHE A 39 -11.34 -4.51 -12.23
C PHE A 39 -11.33 -5.80 -11.41
N GLN A 40 -10.17 -6.18 -10.92
CA GLN A 40 -10.07 -7.26 -9.95
C GLN A 40 -10.73 -6.84 -8.63
N ASN A 41 -11.47 -7.76 -8.00
CA ASN A 41 -11.96 -7.58 -6.65
C ASN A 41 -10.77 -7.36 -5.68
N ALA A 42 -11.04 -6.91 -4.48
CA ALA A 42 -10.01 -6.67 -3.46
C ALA A 42 -9.22 -7.94 -3.11
N TYR A 43 -9.84 -9.10 -3.20
CA TYR A 43 -9.26 -10.41 -2.91
C TYR A 43 -9.80 -11.47 -3.87
N SER A 44 -9.03 -12.54 -4.04
CA SER A 44 -9.43 -13.71 -4.79
C SER A 44 -10.43 -14.59 -4.02
N GLU A 45 -11.13 -15.43 -4.72
CA GLU A 45 -11.95 -16.50 -4.15
C GLU A 45 -11.45 -17.84 -4.69
N ASN A 46 -10.92 -18.68 -3.81
CA ASN A 46 -10.23 -19.92 -4.19
C ASN A 46 -9.10 -19.67 -5.20
N GLY A 47 -8.32 -18.62 -4.99
CA GLY A 47 -7.20 -18.25 -5.82
C GLY A 47 -7.54 -17.42 -7.07
N PHE A 48 -8.82 -17.14 -7.37
CA PHE A 48 -9.21 -16.42 -8.58
C PHE A 48 -9.98 -15.15 -8.28
N TYR A 49 -9.50 -14.01 -8.79
CA TYR A 49 -10.20 -12.74 -8.72
C TYR A 49 -11.50 -12.76 -9.50
N GLN A 50 -12.53 -12.18 -8.89
CA GLN A 50 -13.81 -11.95 -9.56
C GLN A 50 -13.82 -10.53 -10.14
N PRO A 51 -14.43 -10.32 -11.32
CA PRO A 51 -14.52 -9.00 -11.93
C PRO A 51 -15.54 -8.12 -11.20
N ILE A 52 -15.15 -6.87 -10.97
CA ILE A 52 -15.99 -5.81 -10.38
C ILE A 52 -15.96 -4.54 -11.23
N PRO A 53 -16.97 -3.67 -11.14
CA PRO A 53 -16.90 -2.34 -11.73
C PRO A 53 -15.90 -1.45 -10.96
N ASN A 54 -15.53 -0.30 -11.55
CA ASN A 54 -14.65 0.68 -10.91
C ASN A 54 -15.34 1.46 -9.80
N ASN A 55 -15.62 0.82 -8.69
CA ASN A 55 -16.33 1.41 -7.56
C ASN A 55 -15.80 0.99 -6.17
N TYR A 56 -14.68 0.26 -6.13
CA TYR A 56 -14.09 -0.18 -4.87
C TYR A 56 -12.74 0.52 -4.62
N TRP A 57 -12.31 0.60 -3.38
CA TRP A 57 -11.11 1.35 -2.99
C TRP A 57 -9.79 0.74 -3.51
N THR A 58 -9.81 -0.53 -3.92
CA THR A 58 -8.63 -1.26 -4.42
C THR A 58 -8.43 -1.21 -5.93
N CYS A 59 -9.39 -0.69 -6.70
CA CYS A 59 -9.35 -0.75 -8.17
C CYS A 59 -8.06 -0.15 -8.78
N GLY A 60 -7.43 0.81 -8.09
CA GLY A 60 -6.18 1.42 -8.54
C GLY A 60 -5.00 0.46 -8.63
N PHE A 61 -4.96 -0.58 -7.79
CA PHE A 61 -3.84 -1.53 -7.75
C PHE A 61 -3.77 -2.38 -9.01
N TRP A 62 -4.89 -2.93 -9.48
CA TRP A 62 -4.92 -3.66 -10.74
C TRP A 62 -4.42 -2.80 -11.92
N THR A 63 -4.87 -1.55 -12.02
CA THR A 63 -4.36 -0.65 -13.05
C THR A 63 -2.87 -0.35 -12.86
N GLY A 64 -2.40 -0.29 -11.62
CA GLY A 64 -0.99 -0.17 -11.27
C GLY A 64 -0.15 -1.36 -11.73
N GLU A 65 -0.67 -2.59 -11.59
CA GLU A 65 -0.04 -3.80 -12.11
C GLU A 65 0.08 -3.76 -13.64
N ILE A 66 -0.95 -3.30 -14.35
CA ILE A 66 -0.90 -3.08 -15.79
C ILE A 66 0.23 -2.12 -16.16
N TRP A 67 0.38 -1.00 -15.40
CA TRP A 67 1.45 -0.03 -15.67
C TRP A 67 2.84 -0.55 -15.32
N LEU A 68 3.01 -1.30 -14.23
CA LEU A 68 4.28 -1.95 -13.88
C LEU A 68 4.67 -2.98 -14.93
N ALA A 69 3.72 -3.80 -15.40
CA ALA A 69 3.91 -4.77 -16.47
C ALA A 69 4.28 -4.09 -17.81
N TYR A 70 3.62 -2.96 -18.14
CA TYR A 70 3.98 -2.15 -19.31
C TYR A 70 5.38 -1.57 -19.18
N GLU A 71 5.73 -1.01 -18.03
CA GLU A 71 7.05 -0.44 -17.79
C GLU A 71 8.18 -1.47 -17.91
N TYR A 72 7.91 -2.73 -17.51
CA TYR A 72 8.85 -3.83 -17.64
C TYR A 72 8.98 -4.35 -19.08
N SER A 73 7.86 -4.57 -19.77
CA SER A 73 7.82 -5.29 -21.06
C SER A 73 7.71 -4.40 -22.30
N GLN A 74 7.21 -3.16 -22.16
CA GLN A 74 6.83 -2.26 -23.25
C GLN A 74 5.77 -2.87 -24.21
N ASP A 75 4.94 -3.80 -23.72
CA ASP A 75 3.87 -4.41 -24.52
C ASP A 75 2.71 -3.43 -24.71
N GLU A 76 2.42 -3.11 -25.95
CA GLU A 76 1.37 -2.16 -26.31
C GLU A 76 -0.06 -2.60 -25.92
N ARG A 77 -0.28 -3.90 -25.65
CA ARG A 77 -1.58 -4.39 -25.14
C ARG A 77 -1.84 -3.85 -23.74
N LEU A 78 -0.81 -3.84 -22.88
CA LEU A 78 -0.87 -3.31 -21.52
C LEU A 78 -1.13 -1.81 -21.53
N LYS A 79 -0.42 -1.06 -22.37
CA LYS A 79 -0.65 0.38 -22.51
C LYS A 79 -2.09 0.69 -22.90
N LYS A 80 -2.63 -0.01 -23.91
CA LYS A 80 -4.02 0.17 -24.36
C LYS A 80 -5.03 -0.15 -23.25
N ALA A 81 -4.82 -1.24 -22.49
CA ALA A 81 -5.66 -1.57 -21.35
C ALA A 81 -5.59 -0.50 -20.25
N GLY A 82 -4.40 -0.04 -19.92
CA GLY A 82 -4.21 1.05 -18.96
C GLY A 82 -4.90 2.35 -19.39
N GLU A 83 -4.85 2.70 -20.69
CA GLU A 83 -5.56 3.87 -21.23
C GLU A 83 -7.09 3.74 -21.12
N VAL A 84 -7.65 2.54 -21.31
CA VAL A 84 -9.08 2.27 -21.09
C VAL A 84 -9.43 2.48 -19.62
N GLN A 85 -8.63 1.94 -18.72
CA GLN A 85 -8.86 2.06 -17.28
C GLN A 85 -8.72 3.50 -16.77
N VAL A 86 -7.76 4.28 -17.28
CA VAL A 86 -7.63 5.71 -16.95
C VAL A 86 -8.90 6.50 -17.30
N LYS A 87 -9.55 6.21 -18.44
CA LYS A 87 -10.83 6.82 -18.80
C LYS A 87 -11.94 6.45 -17.81
N SER A 88 -11.94 5.19 -17.34
CA SER A 88 -12.86 4.74 -16.29
C SER A 88 -12.64 5.49 -14.98
N PHE A 89 -11.38 5.77 -14.59
CA PHE A 89 -11.08 6.57 -13.38
C PHE A 89 -11.49 8.05 -13.56
N LEU A 90 -11.32 8.64 -14.73
CA LEU A 90 -11.80 9.99 -15.01
C LEU A 90 -13.33 10.06 -14.91
N ASP A 91 -14.04 9.10 -15.50
CA ASP A 91 -15.49 8.98 -15.40
C ASP A 91 -15.96 8.78 -13.93
N ARG A 92 -15.25 7.94 -13.17
CA ARG A 92 -15.53 7.70 -11.76
C ARG A 92 -15.45 8.97 -10.92
N ILE A 93 -14.40 9.78 -11.09
CA ILE A 93 -14.26 11.02 -10.30
C ILE A 93 -15.24 12.09 -10.76
N ASP A 94 -15.53 12.20 -12.05
CA ASP A 94 -16.49 13.15 -12.59
C ASP A 94 -17.92 12.87 -12.13
N LYS A 95 -18.29 11.59 -12.05
CA LYS A 95 -19.62 11.14 -11.58
C LYS A 95 -19.71 10.94 -10.07
N LYS A 96 -18.61 11.14 -9.34
CA LYS A 96 -18.53 10.93 -7.89
C LYS A 96 -18.93 9.51 -7.45
N ILE A 97 -18.50 8.48 -8.20
CA ILE A 97 -18.84 7.09 -7.90
C ILE A 97 -17.91 6.56 -6.81
N GLU A 98 -18.43 6.33 -5.61
CA GLU A 98 -17.70 5.78 -4.46
C GLU A 98 -16.29 6.41 -4.30
N VAL A 99 -16.25 7.75 -4.17
CA VAL A 99 -15.03 8.54 -3.99
C VAL A 99 -15.04 9.39 -2.72
N ASP A 100 -16.04 9.20 -1.85
CA ASP A 100 -16.14 9.93 -0.59
C ASP A 100 -15.46 9.16 0.57
N HIS A 101 -14.18 8.92 0.40
CA HIS A 101 -13.29 8.27 1.38
C HIS A 101 -11.84 8.72 1.15
N HIS A 102 -10.93 8.33 2.05
CA HIS A 102 -9.54 8.80 2.00
C HIS A 102 -8.65 8.04 1.01
N ASP A 103 -9.10 6.89 0.46
CA ASP A 103 -8.28 6.01 -0.40
C ASP A 103 -8.04 6.54 -1.81
N MET A 104 -8.14 7.85 -2.00
CA MET A 104 -7.95 8.50 -3.30
C MET A 104 -6.52 8.33 -3.82
N GLY A 105 -5.53 8.24 -2.91
CA GLY A 105 -4.15 7.95 -3.28
C GLY A 105 -4.00 6.53 -3.83
N PHE A 106 -4.57 5.52 -3.19
CA PHE A 106 -4.58 4.14 -3.67
C PHE A 106 -5.28 3.98 -5.03
N LEU A 107 -6.33 4.77 -5.26
CA LEU A 107 -7.05 4.75 -6.53
C LEU A 107 -6.28 5.44 -7.66
N TYR A 108 -5.75 6.65 -7.42
CA TYR A 108 -5.31 7.53 -8.50
C TYR A 108 -3.79 7.62 -8.67
N SER A 109 -2.98 7.26 -7.65
CA SER A 109 -1.52 7.25 -7.81
C SER A 109 -1.04 6.09 -8.69
N PRO A 110 -1.35 4.81 -8.39
CA PRO A 110 -0.88 3.71 -9.22
C PRO A 110 -1.58 3.63 -10.58
N SER A 111 -2.73 4.28 -10.75
CA SER A 111 -3.49 4.28 -12.01
C SER A 111 -3.21 5.52 -12.88
N CYS A 112 -3.65 6.67 -12.44
CA CYS A 112 -3.70 7.90 -13.23
C CYS A 112 -2.39 8.69 -13.19
N VAL A 113 -1.75 8.82 -12.01
CA VAL A 113 -0.42 9.43 -11.89
C VAL A 113 0.61 8.58 -12.62
N ALA A 114 0.55 7.25 -12.51
CA ALA A 114 1.40 6.33 -13.25
C ALA A 114 1.26 6.53 -14.78
N ALA A 115 0.04 6.56 -15.28
CA ALA A 115 -0.24 6.83 -16.70
C ALA A 115 0.37 8.15 -17.17
N TYR A 116 0.21 9.21 -16.38
CA TYR A 116 0.79 10.51 -16.71
C TYR A 116 2.32 10.46 -16.73
N LYS A 117 2.95 9.86 -15.71
CA LYS A 117 4.42 9.74 -15.62
C LYS A 117 5.01 8.90 -16.76
N LEU A 118 4.32 7.83 -17.18
CA LEU A 118 4.82 6.88 -18.18
C LEU A 118 4.52 7.30 -19.63
N THR A 119 3.36 7.91 -19.87
CA THR A 119 2.86 8.13 -21.23
C THR A 119 2.53 9.59 -21.54
N GLY A 120 2.55 10.47 -20.54
CA GLY A 120 2.08 11.85 -20.68
C GLY A 120 0.56 11.98 -20.78
N SER A 121 -0.21 10.99 -20.30
CA SER A 121 -1.67 10.96 -20.35
C SER A 121 -2.30 12.20 -19.71
N LYS A 122 -2.93 13.05 -20.51
CA LYS A 122 -3.63 14.26 -20.04
C LYS A 122 -4.87 13.90 -19.22
N GLU A 123 -5.57 12.84 -19.61
CA GLU A 123 -6.75 12.33 -18.91
C GLU A 123 -6.35 11.80 -17.52
N GLY A 124 -5.22 11.08 -17.43
CA GLY A 124 -4.68 10.62 -16.16
C GLY A 124 -4.29 11.79 -15.24
N ARG A 125 -3.62 12.80 -15.78
CA ARG A 125 -3.30 14.02 -15.03
C ARG A 125 -4.55 14.72 -14.50
N GLU A 126 -5.55 14.91 -15.36
CA GLU A 126 -6.82 15.56 -15.01
C GLU A 126 -7.55 14.77 -13.90
N ALA A 127 -7.67 13.45 -14.06
CA ALA A 127 -8.33 12.60 -13.08
C ALA A 127 -7.63 12.64 -11.71
N ALA A 128 -6.30 12.59 -11.68
CA ALA A 128 -5.52 12.61 -10.44
C ALA A 128 -5.63 13.97 -9.71
N ILE A 129 -5.66 15.10 -10.43
CA ILE A 129 -5.88 16.43 -9.82
C ILE A 129 -7.29 16.52 -9.22
N LYS A 130 -8.33 16.08 -9.95
CA LYS A 130 -9.70 16.02 -9.43
C LYS A 130 -9.81 15.11 -8.20
N ALA A 131 -9.06 14.01 -8.16
CA ALA A 131 -8.99 13.12 -7.02
C ALA A 131 -8.34 13.78 -5.82
N ALA A 132 -7.28 14.56 -6.01
CA ALA A 132 -6.68 15.36 -4.95
C ALA A 132 -7.66 16.43 -4.41
N ASP A 133 -8.40 17.10 -5.28
CA ASP A 133 -9.48 18.02 -4.88
C ASP A 133 -10.57 17.29 -4.09
N GLN A 134 -10.93 16.07 -4.45
CA GLN A 134 -11.90 15.26 -3.71
C GLN A 134 -11.34 14.87 -2.33
N LEU A 135 -10.09 14.44 -2.24
CA LEU A 135 -9.47 14.01 -1.00
C LEU A 135 -9.45 15.13 0.05
N ILE A 136 -9.10 16.37 -0.35
CA ILE A 136 -9.07 17.50 0.59
C ILE A 136 -10.45 17.93 1.09
N THR A 137 -11.55 17.52 0.45
CA THR A 137 -12.91 17.81 0.97
C THR A 137 -13.18 17.08 2.29
N ARG A 138 -12.40 16.04 2.61
CA ARG A 138 -12.52 15.28 3.84
C ARG A 138 -11.61 15.78 4.97
N TYR A 139 -10.96 16.93 4.76
CA TYR A 139 -10.08 17.52 5.76
C TYR A 139 -10.87 18.24 6.85
N HIS A 140 -10.57 17.97 8.10
CA HIS A 140 -11.09 18.64 9.28
C HIS A 140 -10.09 19.65 9.83
N PRO A 141 -10.37 20.96 9.72
CA PRO A 141 -9.44 21.98 10.19
C PRO A 141 -9.18 21.99 11.70
N VAL A 142 -10.14 21.52 12.51
CA VAL A 142 -10.02 21.49 13.98
C VAL A 142 -9.10 20.38 14.45
N GLY A 143 -9.24 19.17 13.87
CA GLY A 143 -8.38 18.01 14.17
C GLY A 143 -7.12 17.95 13.32
N GLU A 144 -7.02 18.78 12.28
CA GLU A 144 -5.92 18.81 11.32
C GLU A 144 -5.65 17.45 10.65
N PHE A 145 -6.71 16.73 10.27
CA PHE A 145 -6.60 15.45 9.59
C PHE A 145 -7.69 15.24 8.53
N ILE A 146 -7.45 14.30 7.61
CA ILE A 146 -8.40 13.81 6.61
C ILE A 146 -9.14 12.62 7.19
N GLN A 147 -10.47 12.70 7.27
CA GLN A 147 -11.31 11.62 7.77
C GLN A 147 -11.32 10.44 6.79
N ALA A 148 -11.22 9.21 7.32
CA ALA A 148 -11.11 8.01 6.50
C ALA A 148 -12.35 7.77 5.62
N TRP A 149 -13.52 7.57 6.23
CA TRP A 149 -14.81 7.40 5.54
C TRP A 149 -15.98 7.82 6.43
N GLY A 150 -17.21 7.60 5.95
CA GLY A 150 -18.45 7.91 6.63
C GLY A 150 -18.80 9.40 6.60
N PRO A 151 -20.00 9.76 7.11
CA PRO A 151 -20.44 11.14 7.16
C PRO A 151 -19.50 12.05 7.94
N MET A 152 -19.25 13.24 7.41
CA MET A 152 -18.28 14.21 7.98
C MET A 152 -18.75 14.83 9.31
N ASP A 153 -20.03 14.73 9.62
CA ASP A 153 -20.67 15.26 10.83
C ASP A 153 -20.97 14.17 11.88
N ALA A 154 -20.55 12.93 11.66
CA ALA A 154 -20.77 11.80 12.54
C ALA A 154 -19.57 11.56 13.47
N PRO A 155 -19.70 11.76 14.79
CA PRO A 155 -18.59 11.61 15.74
C PRO A 155 -17.92 10.24 15.71
N GLU A 156 -18.66 9.16 15.46
CA GLU A 156 -18.15 7.79 15.35
C GLU A 156 -17.27 7.56 14.12
N ASN A 157 -17.28 8.49 13.17
CA ASN A 157 -16.42 8.47 11.98
C ASN A 157 -15.28 9.49 12.04
N TYR A 158 -15.20 10.30 13.11
CA TYR A 158 -14.18 11.34 13.26
C TYR A 158 -12.82 10.73 13.61
N ARG A 159 -12.22 10.07 12.60
CA ARG A 159 -11.02 9.25 12.74
C ARG A 159 -10.20 9.22 11.47
N LEU A 160 -8.92 8.94 11.64
CA LEU A 160 -8.02 8.56 10.56
C LEU A 160 -7.65 7.07 10.67
N ILE A 161 -7.12 6.51 9.58
CA ILE A 161 -6.59 5.16 9.49
C ILE A 161 -5.15 5.26 8.99
N ILE A 162 -4.28 4.36 9.45
CA ILE A 162 -2.83 4.43 9.21
C ILE A 162 -2.45 4.42 7.72
N ASP A 163 -3.23 3.77 6.86
CA ASP A 163 -3.00 3.73 5.41
C ASP A 163 -3.17 5.10 4.70
N CYS A 164 -3.71 6.10 5.42
CA CYS A 164 -3.64 7.50 4.98
C CYS A 164 -2.22 7.92 4.58
N LEU A 165 -1.20 7.34 5.19
CA LEU A 165 0.20 7.65 4.90
C LEU A 165 0.59 7.37 3.44
N LEU A 166 -0.09 6.42 2.77
CA LEU A 166 0.12 6.11 1.36
C LEU A 166 -0.89 6.82 0.44
N ASN A 167 -1.89 7.49 1.00
CA ASN A 167 -2.83 8.30 0.26
C ASN A 167 -2.37 9.76 0.12
N LEU A 168 -1.55 10.26 1.05
CA LEU A 168 -1.00 11.61 1.03
C LEU A 168 -0.06 11.93 -0.15
N PRO A 169 0.72 10.99 -0.71
CA PRO A 169 1.53 11.25 -1.90
C PRO A 169 0.77 11.89 -3.06
N LEU A 170 -0.52 11.54 -3.25
CA LEU A 170 -1.37 12.18 -4.26
C LEU A 170 -1.47 13.70 -4.06
N LEU A 171 -1.55 14.17 -2.81
CA LEU A 171 -1.62 15.60 -2.49
C LEU A 171 -0.29 16.30 -2.74
N TYR A 172 0.82 15.69 -2.37
CA TYR A 172 2.15 16.24 -2.65
C TYR A 172 2.38 16.34 -4.17
N TRP A 173 2.06 15.27 -4.89
CA TRP A 173 2.14 15.27 -6.35
C TRP A 173 1.26 16.35 -6.98
N ALA A 174 0.01 16.51 -6.52
CA ALA A 174 -0.90 17.52 -7.05
C ALA A 174 -0.39 18.95 -6.77
N SER A 175 0.24 19.17 -5.62
CA SER A 175 0.88 20.46 -5.30
C SER A 175 2.04 20.76 -6.23
N ASP A 176 2.93 19.79 -6.46
CA ASP A 176 4.08 19.94 -7.36
C ASP A 176 3.66 20.15 -8.82
N GLU A 177 2.62 19.42 -9.24
CA GLU A 177 2.12 19.48 -10.64
C GLU A 177 1.34 20.74 -10.97
N THR A 178 0.60 21.30 -10.00
CA THR A 178 -0.25 22.47 -10.21
C THR A 178 0.38 23.78 -9.75
N GLY A 179 1.38 23.71 -8.84
CA GLY A 179 1.94 24.86 -8.14
C GLY A 179 1.01 25.41 -7.04
N ASP A 180 -0.11 24.76 -6.73
CA ASP A 180 -1.03 25.17 -5.66
C ASP A 180 -0.59 24.56 -4.31
N PRO A 181 -0.18 25.37 -3.31
CA PRO A 181 0.30 24.87 -2.04
C PRO A 181 -0.79 24.24 -1.16
N LYS A 182 -2.07 24.46 -1.45
CA LYS A 182 -3.19 23.98 -0.61
C LYS A 182 -3.13 22.47 -0.34
N TYR A 183 -2.71 21.68 -1.32
CA TYR A 183 -2.62 20.22 -1.19
C TYR A 183 -1.49 19.84 -0.23
N ARG A 184 -0.30 20.42 -0.41
CA ARG A 184 0.86 20.19 0.46
C ARG A 184 0.59 20.65 1.90
N ASP A 185 -0.03 21.81 2.08
CA ASP A 185 -0.35 22.36 3.41
C ASP A 185 -1.28 21.43 4.19
N ILE A 186 -2.28 20.85 3.53
CA ILE A 186 -3.20 19.87 4.14
C ILE A 186 -2.45 18.54 4.41
N ALA A 187 -1.65 18.06 3.46
CA ALA A 187 -0.90 16.83 3.63
C ALA A 187 0.09 16.91 4.80
N GLU A 188 0.80 18.04 4.96
CA GLU A 188 1.74 18.24 6.07
C GLU A 188 1.07 18.32 7.44
N LYS A 189 -0.10 18.94 7.53
CA LYS A 189 -0.90 18.97 8.77
C LYS A 189 -1.41 17.56 9.10
N HIS A 190 -1.97 16.89 8.10
CA HIS A 190 -2.51 15.55 8.30
C HIS A 190 -1.43 14.55 8.72
N ILE A 191 -0.26 14.55 8.05
CA ILE A 191 0.80 13.61 8.42
C ILE A 191 1.34 13.86 9.81
N HIS A 192 1.45 15.12 10.23
CA HIS A 192 1.85 15.47 11.59
C HIS A 192 0.87 14.90 12.62
N THR A 193 -0.44 15.12 12.42
CA THR A 193 -1.48 14.56 13.29
C THR A 193 -1.48 13.03 13.27
N ALA A 194 -1.39 12.42 12.08
CA ALA A 194 -1.40 10.97 11.94
C ALA A 194 -0.25 10.34 12.72
N VAL A 195 0.98 10.74 12.45
CA VAL A 195 2.19 10.16 13.05
C VAL A 195 2.23 10.33 14.56
N ALA A 196 1.79 11.50 15.07
CA ALA A 196 1.73 11.76 16.51
C ALA A 196 0.75 10.86 17.27
N ASN A 197 -0.21 10.22 16.58
CA ASN A 197 -1.27 9.47 17.22
C ASN A 197 -1.31 7.98 16.84
N VAL A 198 -0.90 7.59 15.61
CA VAL A 198 -0.94 6.18 15.19
C VAL A 198 0.28 5.39 15.63
N ILE A 199 1.41 6.02 15.90
CA ILE A 199 2.63 5.36 16.38
C ILE A 199 2.61 5.36 17.90
N ARG A 200 2.70 4.16 18.51
CA ARG A 200 2.72 3.97 19.97
C ARG A 200 4.14 4.21 20.52
N GLU A 201 4.25 4.27 21.84
CA GLU A 201 5.53 4.45 22.54
C GLU A 201 6.54 3.32 22.28
N ASP A 202 6.06 2.11 22.00
CA ASP A 202 6.87 0.93 21.61
C ASP A 202 7.12 0.82 20.11
N TYR A 203 6.71 1.85 19.34
CA TYR A 203 6.78 1.91 17.87
C TYR A 203 5.92 0.89 17.11
N SER A 204 5.04 0.18 17.78
CA SER A 204 3.92 -0.48 17.13
C SER A 204 2.90 0.55 16.64
N THR A 205 1.95 0.13 15.82
CA THR A 205 1.00 1.08 15.23
C THR A 205 -0.45 0.75 15.58
N TRP A 206 -1.25 1.79 15.77
CA TRP A 206 -2.71 1.68 15.76
C TRP A 206 -3.20 1.50 14.32
N HIS A 207 -4.23 0.69 14.14
CA HIS A 207 -4.95 0.63 12.86
C HIS A 207 -5.70 1.93 12.58
N THR A 208 -6.48 2.41 13.54
CA THR A 208 -7.27 3.65 13.45
C THR A 208 -7.12 4.46 14.73
N PHE A 209 -7.28 5.79 14.60
CA PHE A 209 -7.23 6.68 15.75
C PHE A 209 -8.36 7.70 15.69
N PHE A 210 -9.11 7.83 16.80
CA PHE A 210 -10.27 8.70 16.96
C PHE A 210 -9.88 10.01 17.65
N PHE A 211 -10.64 11.04 17.33
CA PHE A 211 -10.47 12.38 17.90
C PHE A 211 -11.79 12.93 18.39
N ASP A 212 -11.76 13.85 19.34
CA ASP A 212 -12.94 14.61 19.75
C ASP A 212 -13.34 15.62 18.66
N MET A 213 -14.53 15.49 18.14
CA MET A 213 -14.99 16.31 17.00
C MET A 213 -15.10 17.81 17.33
N LYS A 214 -15.30 18.20 18.60
CA LYS A 214 -15.48 19.60 19.00
C LYS A 214 -14.15 20.31 19.22
N THR A 215 -13.16 19.58 19.76
CA THR A 215 -11.88 20.14 20.16
C THR A 215 -10.73 19.74 19.23
N GLY A 216 -10.90 18.69 18.45
CA GLY A 216 -9.83 18.08 17.67
C GLY A 216 -8.81 17.30 18.51
N ALA A 217 -9.01 17.19 19.81
CA ALA A 217 -8.08 16.50 20.70
C ALA A 217 -8.04 15.00 20.42
N PRO A 218 -6.85 14.36 20.54
CA PRO A 218 -6.73 12.90 20.50
C PRO A 218 -7.63 12.24 21.54
N ASP A 219 -8.32 11.16 21.17
CA ASP A 219 -9.21 10.41 22.04
C ASP A 219 -8.64 9.01 22.30
N HIS A 220 -8.74 8.09 21.32
CA HIS A 220 -8.24 6.73 21.50
C HIS A 220 -7.85 6.07 20.16
N GLY A 221 -6.93 5.11 20.26
CA GLY A 221 -6.63 4.18 19.18
C GLY A 221 -7.50 2.92 19.28
N ALA A 222 -7.82 2.34 18.13
CA ALA A 222 -8.59 1.10 18.03
C ALA A 222 -8.15 0.27 16.84
N THR A 223 -8.71 -0.95 16.73
CA THR A 223 -8.55 -1.76 15.52
C THR A 223 -9.91 -2.16 14.93
N CYS A 224 -9.94 -2.28 13.61
CA CYS A 224 -10.98 -3.01 12.91
C CYS A 224 -10.42 -4.34 12.39
N GLN A 225 -9.30 -4.30 11.66
CA GLN A 225 -8.72 -5.44 10.97
C GLN A 225 -7.59 -6.15 11.73
N GLY A 226 -7.02 -5.58 12.79
CA GLY A 226 -6.07 -6.27 13.69
C GLY A 226 -6.80 -7.24 14.63
N TYR A 227 -6.03 -8.07 15.31
CA TYR A 227 -6.55 -9.11 16.18
C TYR A 227 -7.37 -8.54 17.35
N ARG A 228 -6.87 -7.48 18.00
CA ARG A 228 -7.50 -6.77 19.10
C ARG A 228 -6.97 -5.34 19.23
N ASP A 229 -7.68 -4.49 19.94
CA ASP A 229 -7.11 -3.20 20.35
C ASP A 229 -5.82 -3.45 21.14
N GLY A 230 -4.79 -2.74 20.78
CA GLY A 230 -3.47 -2.92 21.39
C GLY A 230 -2.57 -3.95 20.70
N SER A 231 -3.06 -4.85 19.85
CA SER A 231 -2.20 -5.62 18.94
C SER A 231 -1.68 -4.76 17.79
N ALA A 232 -0.74 -5.26 17.04
CA ALA A 232 -0.20 -4.59 15.84
C ALA A 232 -0.61 -5.36 14.59
N TRP A 233 -1.65 -4.87 13.91
CA TRP A 233 -2.05 -5.38 12.61
C TRP A 233 -0.87 -5.30 11.62
N ALA A 234 -0.48 -6.45 11.04
CA ALA A 234 0.77 -6.56 10.27
C ALA A 234 0.81 -5.60 9.08
N ARG A 235 -0.29 -5.48 8.34
CA ARG A 235 -0.39 -4.54 7.22
C ARG A 235 -0.38 -3.09 7.69
N GLY A 236 -0.98 -2.79 8.83
CA GLY A 236 -0.91 -1.47 9.45
C GLY A 236 0.53 -1.07 9.80
N GLN A 237 1.29 -1.99 10.39
CA GLN A 237 2.70 -1.75 10.67
C GLN A 237 3.52 -1.56 9.38
N ALA A 238 3.23 -2.35 8.34
CA ALA A 238 3.88 -2.19 7.03
C ALA A 238 3.55 -0.85 6.36
N TRP A 239 2.29 -0.36 6.50
CA TRP A 239 1.93 1.00 6.08
C TRP A 239 2.74 2.06 6.82
N GLY A 240 3.02 1.84 8.11
CA GLY A 240 3.92 2.69 8.89
C GLY A 240 5.33 2.71 8.31
N VAL A 241 5.91 1.55 7.99
CA VAL A 241 7.25 1.44 7.39
C VAL A 241 7.33 2.22 6.08
N TYR A 242 6.39 1.98 5.16
CA TYR A 242 6.43 2.64 3.86
C TYR A 242 6.01 4.12 3.96
N GLY A 243 5.04 4.42 4.79
CA GLY A 243 4.56 5.77 5.01
C GLY A 243 5.63 6.71 5.53
N MET A 244 6.50 6.27 6.44
CA MET A 244 7.62 7.09 6.93
C MET A 244 8.64 7.38 5.83
N ALA A 245 8.91 6.44 4.93
CA ALA A 245 9.80 6.65 3.79
C ALA A 245 9.24 7.71 2.82
N LEU A 246 7.94 7.63 2.50
CA LEU A 246 7.27 8.61 1.65
C LEU A 246 7.15 9.98 2.33
N ALA A 247 6.89 10.00 3.65
CA ALA A 247 6.88 11.23 4.43
C ALA A 247 8.22 11.96 4.38
N TYR A 248 9.33 11.24 4.56
CA TYR A 248 10.66 11.83 4.43
C TYR A 248 10.91 12.36 3.01
N ARG A 249 10.58 11.58 2.01
CA ARG A 249 10.74 11.97 0.61
C ARG A 249 10.12 13.32 0.28
N TYR A 250 8.88 13.54 0.72
CA TYR A 250 8.13 14.76 0.38
C TYR A 250 8.41 15.94 1.28
N THR A 251 8.85 15.72 2.52
CA THR A 251 9.06 16.78 3.51
C THR A 251 10.53 17.08 3.82
N GLY A 252 11.42 16.11 3.63
CA GLY A 252 12.83 16.19 4.03
C GLY A 252 13.05 16.24 5.54
N ARG A 253 12.03 16.00 6.37
CA ARG A 253 12.13 16.09 7.83
C ARG A 253 12.78 14.85 8.41
N LYS A 254 13.93 15.02 9.07
CA LYS A 254 14.74 13.91 9.60
C LYS A 254 14.02 13.05 10.64
N GLU A 255 13.01 13.59 11.32
CA GLU A 255 12.19 12.85 12.27
C GLU A 255 11.55 11.60 11.64
N TYR A 256 11.20 11.65 10.34
CA TYR A 256 10.63 10.50 9.65
C TYR A 256 11.66 9.39 9.37
N ILE A 257 12.96 9.71 9.29
CA ILE A 257 14.01 8.69 9.25
C ILE A 257 14.09 7.95 10.59
N ASP A 258 14.06 8.69 11.70
CA ASP A 258 14.13 8.08 13.02
C ASP A 258 12.90 7.22 13.32
N LEU A 259 11.71 7.71 12.97
CA LEU A 259 10.47 6.93 13.07
C LEU A 259 10.49 5.70 12.17
N PHE A 260 10.98 5.84 10.93
CA PHE A 260 11.16 4.70 10.02
C PHE A 260 12.02 3.60 10.66
N ARG A 261 13.16 3.96 11.25
CA ARG A 261 14.05 3.00 11.90
C ARG A 261 13.33 2.17 12.97
N HIS A 262 12.62 2.85 13.85
CA HIS A 262 11.94 2.21 14.97
C HIS A 262 10.71 1.40 14.55
N VAL A 263 9.86 1.95 13.69
CA VAL A 263 8.68 1.26 13.16
C VAL A 263 9.08 0.02 12.35
N THR A 264 10.18 0.12 11.58
CA THR A 264 10.74 -1.01 10.83
C THR A 264 11.35 -2.04 11.76
N GLU A 265 12.08 -1.62 12.80
CA GLU A 265 12.67 -2.55 13.77
C GLU A 265 11.59 -3.34 14.52
N TYR A 266 10.47 -2.68 14.87
CA TYR A 266 9.31 -3.38 15.44
C TYR A 266 8.76 -4.44 14.46
N PHE A 267 8.53 -4.09 13.20
CA PHE A 267 8.06 -5.04 12.18
C PHE A 267 9.01 -6.25 12.05
N LEU A 268 10.30 -6.00 11.89
CA LEU A 268 11.31 -7.03 11.70
C LEU A 268 11.46 -7.96 12.92
N ALA A 269 11.31 -7.42 14.14
CA ALA A 269 11.41 -8.19 15.39
C ALA A 269 10.28 -9.21 15.55
N HIS A 270 9.13 -8.97 14.90
CA HIS A 270 7.94 -9.83 15.00
C HIS A 270 7.75 -10.73 13.78
N LEU A 271 8.72 -10.76 12.84
CA LEU A 271 8.65 -11.69 11.72
C LEU A 271 8.87 -13.13 12.15
N PRO A 272 8.07 -14.08 11.65
CA PRO A 272 8.30 -15.50 11.85
C PRO A 272 9.53 -15.99 11.08
N LYS A 273 9.89 -17.28 11.26
CA LYS A 273 11.10 -17.87 10.66
C LYS A 273 11.17 -17.81 9.14
N ASP A 274 10.06 -17.70 8.47
CA ASP A 274 10.00 -17.58 6.99
C ASP A 274 9.96 -16.14 6.49
N LEU A 275 10.07 -15.15 7.39
CA LEU A 275 10.09 -13.71 7.13
C LEU A 275 8.80 -13.14 6.49
N VAL A 276 7.70 -13.90 6.49
CA VAL A 276 6.39 -13.43 6.02
C VAL A 276 5.46 -13.36 7.22
N PRO A 277 4.94 -12.19 7.60
CA PRO A 277 4.19 -12.04 8.84
C PRO A 277 2.85 -12.78 8.83
N TYR A 278 2.36 -13.10 10.02
CA TYR A 278 0.95 -13.38 10.23
C TYR A 278 0.14 -12.11 10.03
N TRP A 279 -1.18 -12.22 9.91
CA TRP A 279 -2.07 -11.07 9.70
C TRP A 279 -2.05 -10.03 10.83
N ASP A 280 -1.60 -10.45 12.01
CA ASP A 280 -1.30 -9.59 13.15
C ASP A 280 0.04 -10.00 13.77
N LEU A 281 0.87 -9.04 14.15
CA LEU A 281 2.22 -9.26 14.68
C LEU A 281 2.24 -9.79 16.11
N GLU A 282 1.08 -10.00 16.74
CA GLU A 282 0.95 -10.71 18.00
C GLU A 282 1.24 -12.21 17.84
N PHE A 283 1.05 -12.75 16.62
CA PHE A 283 1.23 -14.17 16.32
C PHE A 283 2.67 -14.50 15.93
N THR A 284 3.09 -15.72 16.28
CA THR A 284 4.45 -16.22 16.09
C THR A 284 4.46 -17.65 15.56
N ASP A 285 5.65 -18.17 15.27
CA ASP A 285 5.82 -19.55 14.79
C ASP A 285 5.14 -20.58 15.69
N GLY A 286 4.25 -21.37 15.10
CA GLY A 286 3.47 -22.41 15.78
C GLY A 286 2.02 -22.03 16.06
N ASP A 287 1.65 -20.77 15.86
CA ASP A 287 0.26 -20.33 15.93
C ASP A 287 -0.49 -20.75 14.67
N ASP A 288 -1.71 -21.27 14.87
CA ASP A 288 -2.62 -21.66 13.79
C ASP A 288 -3.41 -20.42 13.31
N GLN A 289 -2.69 -19.54 12.60
CA GLN A 289 -3.24 -18.26 12.13
C GLN A 289 -2.85 -18.02 10.67
N PRO A 290 -3.69 -17.32 9.89
CA PRO A 290 -3.37 -16.99 8.51
C PRO A 290 -2.21 -16.01 8.39
N ARG A 291 -1.51 -16.05 7.27
CA ARG A 291 -0.46 -15.10 6.91
C ARG A 291 -1.06 -13.84 6.29
N ASP A 292 -0.26 -12.79 6.22
CA ASP A 292 -0.50 -11.64 5.34
C ASP A 292 0.77 -11.34 4.54
N SER A 293 0.93 -12.05 3.42
CA SER A 293 2.08 -11.91 2.51
C SER A 293 2.17 -10.51 1.90
N SER A 294 1.05 -9.78 1.81
CA SER A 294 1.03 -8.41 1.32
C SER A 294 1.87 -7.46 2.19
N SER A 295 1.82 -7.65 3.52
CA SER A 295 2.58 -6.83 4.48
C SER A 295 4.09 -6.93 4.27
N ALA A 296 4.59 -8.11 3.88
CA ALA A 296 6.00 -8.32 3.57
C ALA A 296 6.45 -7.48 2.37
N SER A 297 5.67 -7.49 1.29
CA SER A 297 5.95 -6.72 0.07
C SER A 297 5.86 -5.20 0.31
N ILE A 298 4.87 -4.74 1.07
CA ILE A 298 4.70 -3.33 1.45
C ILE A 298 5.90 -2.84 2.26
N ALA A 299 6.31 -3.59 3.29
CA ALA A 299 7.47 -3.23 4.13
C ALA A 299 8.76 -3.22 3.31
N ALA A 300 8.94 -4.17 2.38
CA ALA A 300 10.08 -4.18 1.45
C ALA A 300 10.11 -2.93 0.57
N CYS A 301 8.98 -2.47 0.02
CA CYS A 301 8.90 -1.22 -0.72
C CYS A 301 9.33 -0.02 0.13
N GLY A 302 8.87 0.05 1.37
CA GLY A 302 9.26 1.12 2.30
C GLY A 302 10.75 1.12 2.63
N MET A 303 11.35 -0.04 2.88
CA MET A 303 12.80 -0.18 3.12
C MET A 303 13.61 0.24 1.89
N LEU A 304 13.19 -0.17 0.69
CA LEU A 304 13.86 0.18 -0.57
C LEU A 304 13.70 1.68 -0.90
N GLU A 305 12.58 2.29 -0.56
CA GLU A 305 12.40 3.74 -0.74
C GLU A 305 13.30 4.51 0.23
N MET A 306 13.28 4.18 1.54
CA MET A 306 14.08 4.87 2.53
C MET A 306 15.59 4.72 2.27
N ALA A 307 16.04 3.58 1.77
CA ALA A 307 17.44 3.34 1.45
C ALA A 307 18.06 4.38 0.50
N LYS A 308 17.24 5.04 -0.34
CA LYS A 308 17.70 6.12 -1.24
C LYS A 308 18.22 7.36 -0.50
N TYR A 309 17.88 7.51 0.77
CA TYR A 309 18.14 8.71 1.57
C TYR A 309 19.07 8.49 2.77
N LEU A 310 19.47 7.24 3.00
CA LEU A 310 20.35 6.86 4.11
C LEU A 310 21.81 6.84 3.70
N GLU A 311 22.70 6.84 4.69
CA GLU A 311 24.13 6.62 4.46
C GLU A 311 24.36 5.22 3.87
N PRO A 312 25.40 5.01 3.04
CA PRO A 312 25.57 3.78 2.23
C PRO A 312 25.52 2.47 3.03
N GLU A 313 26.11 2.43 4.22
CA GLU A 313 26.12 1.23 5.07
C GLU A 313 24.69 0.90 5.59
N GLU A 314 23.96 1.90 6.03
CA GLU A 314 22.58 1.72 6.50
C GLU A 314 21.63 1.42 5.34
N ALA A 315 21.83 2.05 4.19
CA ALA A 315 21.07 1.77 2.96
C ALA A 315 21.22 0.31 2.54
N GLU A 316 22.46 -0.21 2.47
CA GLU A 316 22.73 -1.61 2.12
C GLU A 316 22.13 -2.58 3.13
N HIS A 317 22.09 -2.22 4.40
CA HIS A 317 21.42 -3.02 5.43
C HIS A 317 19.93 -3.21 5.10
N TYR A 318 19.18 -2.14 4.84
CA TYR A 318 17.74 -2.25 4.52
C TYR A 318 17.49 -2.89 3.16
N ILE A 319 18.36 -2.67 2.16
CA ILE A 319 18.29 -3.36 0.86
C ILE A 319 18.48 -4.88 1.05
N THR A 320 19.42 -5.29 1.88
CA THR A 320 19.65 -6.71 2.19
C THR A 320 18.43 -7.34 2.86
N LEU A 321 17.84 -6.68 3.86
CA LEU A 321 16.63 -7.17 4.52
C LEU A 321 15.46 -7.27 3.54
N ALA A 322 15.23 -6.26 2.73
CA ALA A 322 14.19 -6.29 1.69
C ALA A 322 14.40 -7.44 0.71
N LYS A 323 15.64 -7.69 0.25
CA LYS A 323 15.97 -8.82 -0.63
C LYS A 323 15.73 -10.18 0.03
N GLN A 324 16.00 -10.33 1.32
CA GLN A 324 15.76 -11.57 2.07
C GLN A 324 14.25 -11.82 2.22
N ILE A 325 13.48 -10.80 2.59
CA ILE A 325 12.02 -10.87 2.70
C ILE A 325 11.41 -11.20 1.33
N MET A 326 11.79 -10.48 0.29
CA MET A 326 11.24 -10.70 -1.06
C MET A 326 11.59 -12.07 -1.63
N ARG A 327 12.76 -12.64 -1.24
CA ARG A 327 13.06 -14.02 -1.60
C ARG A 327 12.15 -15.02 -0.90
N SER A 328 11.83 -14.79 0.37
CA SER A 328 10.85 -15.63 1.09
C SER A 328 9.47 -15.56 0.44
N VAL A 329 9.02 -14.37 0.06
CA VAL A 329 7.76 -14.21 -0.69
C VAL A 329 7.84 -14.94 -2.03
N TYR A 330 8.91 -14.73 -2.82
CA TYR A 330 9.07 -15.36 -4.13
C TYR A 330 9.07 -16.89 -4.06
N VAL A 331 9.78 -17.48 -3.09
CA VAL A 331 9.93 -18.94 -3.00
C VAL A 331 8.69 -19.60 -2.42
N GLY A 332 8.12 -19.03 -1.35
CA GLY A 332 7.08 -19.68 -0.55
C GLY A 332 5.65 -19.23 -0.85
N TYR A 333 5.46 -18.07 -1.47
CA TYR A 333 4.15 -17.42 -1.54
C TYR A 333 3.75 -16.98 -2.96
N ALA A 334 4.72 -16.74 -3.85
CA ALA A 334 4.39 -16.33 -5.21
C ALA A 334 3.76 -17.48 -6.02
N VAL A 335 2.71 -17.17 -6.77
CA VAL A 335 2.08 -18.08 -7.72
C VAL A 335 3.09 -18.56 -8.76
N LYS A 336 3.10 -19.85 -9.05
CA LYS A 336 4.02 -20.48 -10.01
C LYS A 336 3.31 -21.11 -11.20
N ASP A 337 2.06 -21.47 -11.04
CA ASP A 337 1.22 -22.03 -12.10
C ASP A 337 -0.04 -21.16 -12.26
N PRO A 338 -0.30 -20.58 -13.45
CA PRO A 338 -1.52 -19.80 -13.70
C PRO A 338 -2.82 -20.60 -13.59
N LYS A 339 -2.75 -21.92 -13.42
CA LYS A 339 -3.91 -22.75 -13.12
C LYS A 339 -4.27 -22.74 -11.64
N GLU A 340 -3.34 -22.36 -10.79
CA GLU A 340 -3.54 -22.27 -9.34
C GLU A 340 -4.22 -20.95 -8.96
N SER A 341 -3.87 -19.87 -9.66
CA SER A 341 -4.41 -18.55 -9.39
C SER A 341 -4.26 -17.63 -10.61
N ASN A 342 -5.14 -16.63 -10.73
CA ASN A 342 -4.93 -15.46 -11.59
C ASN A 342 -4.35 -14.27 -10.84
N GLY A 343 -4.03 -14.40 -9.53
CA GLY A 343 -3.23 -13.45 -8.77
C GLY A 343 -1.72 -13.75 -8.85
N LEU A 344 -0.93 -13.03 -8.06
CA LEU A 344 0.53 -13.12 -8.07
C LEU A 344 1.11 -13.67 -6.76
N VAL A 345 0.47 -13.37 -5.61
CA VAL A 345 0.97 -13.75 -4.28
C VAL A 345 -0.16 -14.33 -3.43
N LEU A 346 0.02 -15.58 -3.03
CA LEU A 346 -0.92 -16.33 -2.17
C LEU A 346 -0.74 -15.97 -0.68
N HIS A 347 -1.69 -16.42 0.13
CA HIS A 347 -1.63 -16.36 1.58
C HIS A 347 -1.59 -14.92 2.14
N SER A 348 -2.31 -14.01 1.49
CA SER A 348 -2.65 -12.70 2.05
C SER A 348 -3.95 -12.76 2.85
N THR A 349 -4.15 -11.82 3.75
CA THR A 349 -5.38 -11.72 4.53
C THR A 349 -5.95 -10.30 4.42
N TYR A 350 -7.12 -10.15 3.80
CA TYR A 350 -7.80 -8.87 3.78
C TYR A 350 -8.36 -8.54 5.17
N SER A 351 -9.23 -9.39 5.69
CA SER A 351 -9.94 -9.13 6.93
C SER A 351 -10.24 -10.44 7.65
N ASN A 352 -9.66 -10.64 8.84
CA ASN A 352 -9.87 -11.83 9.64
C ASN A 352 -10.62 -11.50 10.92
N HIS A 353 -11.82 -12.07 11.08
CA HIS A 353 -12.64 -11.88 12.27
C HIS A 353 -12.00 -12.56 13.49
N SER A 354 -11.97 -11.85 14.60
CA SER A 354 -11.57 -12.36 15.92
C SER A 354 -12.64 -12.03 16.96
N PRO A 355 -12.59 -12.63 18.16
CA PRO A 355 -13.51 -12.26 19.24
C PRO A 355 -13.34 -10.82 19.75
N TYR A 356 -12.30 -10.10 19.30
CA TYR A 356 -11.87 -8.81 19.85
C TYR A 356 -11.87 -7.67 18.82
N ASN A 357 -12.11 -7.96 17.55
CA ASN A 357 -12.21 -6.95 16.49
C ASN A 357 -13.63 -6.84 15.95
N THR A 358 -13.86 -5.88 15.04
CA THR A 358 -15.19 -5.59 14.50
C THR A 358 -15.32 -5.91 13.01
N CYS A 359 -14.28 -6.46 12.40
CA CYS A 359 -14.34 -6.76 10.97
C CYS A 359 -15.02 -8.09 10.67
N ASN A 360 -15.43 -8.24 9.41
CA ASN A 360 -15.92 -9.50 8.88
C ASN A 360 -14.75 -10.43 8.50
N HIS A 361 -15.05 -11.70 8.27
CA HIS A 361 -14.10 -12.70 7.79
C HIS A 361 -14.28 -12.88 6.28
N TYR A 362 -13.37 -12.30 5.48
CA TYR A 362 -13.32 -12.50 4.03
C TYR A 362 -11.92 -12.16 3.47
N GLY A 363 -11.58 -12.77 2.34
CA GLY A 363 -10.26 -12.64 1.73
C GLY A 363 -9.15 -13.10 2.65
N VAL A 364 -9.38 -14.18 3.41
CA VAL A 364 -8.41 -14.78 4.33
C VAL A 364 -7.73 -15.94 3.61
N ASP A 365 -6.38 -15.94 3.65
CA ASP A 365 -5.56 -16.95 2.97
C ASP A 365 -5.75 -16.98 1.44
N GLU A 366 -5.94 -15.79 0.85
CA GLU A 366 -6.21 -15.56 -0.56
C GLU A 366 -5.13 -14.65 -1.19
N CYS A 367 -5.18 -14.42 -2.50
CA CYS A 367 -4.50 -13.26 -3.09
C CYS A 367 -5.26 -11.98 -2.74
N ASN A 368 -4.58 -10.84 -2.67
CA ASN A 368 -5.23 -9.54 -2.66
C ASN A 368 -4.54 -8.55 -3.61
N SER A 369 -5.33 -7.66 -4.23
CA SER A 369 -4.86 -6.80 -5.32
C SER A 369 -3.72 -5.86 -4.93
N TRP A 370 -3.69 -5.38 -3.69
CA TRP A 370 -2.56 -4.58 -3.20
C TRP A 370 -1.31 -5.45 -2.95
N GLY A 371 -1.45 -6.69 -2.50
CA GLY A 371 -0.35 -7.63 -2.32
C GLY A 371 0.37 -7.90 -3.64
N ASP A 372 -0.41 -8.14 -4.68
CA ASP A 372 0.08 -8.36 -6.04
C ASP A 372 0.78 -7.13 -6.60
N TYR A 373 0.16 -5.95 -6.43
CA TYR A 373 0.77 -4.68 -6.83
C TYR A 373 2.09 -4.40 -6.12
N PHE A 374 2.12 -4.48 -4.77
CA PHE A 374 3.35 -4.18 -4.02
C PHE A 374 4.44 -5.25 -4.21
N TYR A 375 4.08 -6.49 -4.52
CA TYR A 375 5.04 -7.50 -4.96
C TYR A 375 5.74 -7.07 -6.25
N MET A 376 4.98 -6.67 -7.27
CA MET A 376 5.55 -6.17 -8.53
C MET A 376 6.35 -4.87 -8.32
N GLU A 377 5.88 -3.98 -7.47
CA GLU A 377 6.58 -2.74 -7.14
C GLU A 377 7.93 -3.03 -6.47
N ALA A 378 7.96 -3.90 -5.45
CA ALA A 378 9.20 -4.27 -4.76
C ALA A 378 10.23 -4.91 -5.72
N LEU A 379 9.79 -5.81 -6.59
CA LEU A 379 10.64 -6.42 -7.62
C LEU A 379 11.17 -5.38 -8.61
N THR A 380 10.34 -4.43 -9.02
CA THR A 380 10.73 -3.34 -9.92
C THR A 380 11.79 -2.44 -9.28
N ARG A 381 11.63 -2.11 -8.00
CA ARG A 381 12.61 -1.34 -7.20
C ARG A 381 13.94 -2.07 -7.04
N LEU A 382 13.92 -3.39 -6.92
CA LEU A 382 15.12 -4.22 -6.83
C LEU A 382 15.84 -4.37 -8.17
N LEU A 383 15.11 -4.27 -9.29
CA LEU A 383 15.68 -4.44 -10.62
C LEU A 383 16.35 -3.17 -11.15
N LYS A 384 15.81 -2.00 -10.81
CA LYS A 384 16.25 -0.71 -11.37
C LYS A 384 16.02 0.45 -10.41
N ASP A 385 16.72 1.56 -10.63
CA ASP A 385 16.35 2.85 -10.04
C ASP A 385 14.98 3.27 -10.60
N TRP A 386 13.95 3.01 -9.80
CA TRP A 386 12.56 3.19 -10.22
C TRP A 386 12.01 4.55 -9.80
N ARG A 387 11.37 5.22 -10.75
CA ARG A 387 10.60 6.43 -10.49
C ARG A 387 9.17 6.03 -10.11
N GLU A 388 8.93 5.98 -8.82
CA GLU A 388 7.66 5.54 -8.24
C GLU A 388 6.45 6.35 -8.71
N TYR A 389 5.28 5.74 -8.61
CA TYR A 389 4.00 6.35 -8.96
C TYR A 389 3.42 7.22 -7.82
N TRP A 390 3.86 6.94 -6.60
CA TRP A 390 3.47 7.66 -5.37
C TRP A 390 3.97 9.10 -5.32
#